data_def8d2153fa7412bfcfa4a3bd29e17b1
#
_entry.id   def8d2153fa7412bfcfa4a3bd29e17b1
#
_cell.length_a   1.000
_cell.length_b   1.000
_cell.length_c   1.000
_cell.angle_alpha   90.00
_cell.angle_beta   90.00
_cell.angle_gamma   90.00
#
_symmetry.space_group_name_H-M   'P 1'
#
loop_
_entity.id
_entity.type
_entity.pdbx_description
1 polymer ?
#
loop_
_entity_poly.entity_id
_entity_poly.type
_entity_poly.pdbx_seq_one_letter_code
_entity_poly.pdbx_strand_id
1 'polypeptide(L)'
;MKILIFGLILGVLSISSGLVYADSVYSIKGTGAAITDTDNPALSTSSMRISLLDSSTIDKGSILVNGNDGLTVVRFTGDQWKFSYAKDGSFHGEGPAKTVKHDTFSVSFDGTRLFATGTGSMWKVSATMQDNAKKFVMNYLLIGSDPIPTINISNNAKILIPNGNSQLANTGFFFPLNLEVVRGTTVTWQNQDDIQHTIQSQDENGHIISLFNSGLLKTGDTFSYKFDKPGVYHYFCTIHPWRIGIVTIS
;
A
#
# COMPACT_ATOMS: atom_id res chain seq x y z
N MET A 1 -60.19 -11.83 52.13
CA MET A 1 -59.79 -12.14 50.74
C MET A 1 -58.92 -10.99 50.28
N LYS A 2 -57.58 -11.10 50.39
CA LYS A 2 -56.58 -10.03 50.02
C LYS A 2 -56.10 -10.32 48.62
N ILE A 3 -56.35 -9.38 47.71
CA ILE A 3 -55.88 -9.44 46.33
C ILE A 3 -54.47 -8.78 46.35
N LEU A 4 -53.44 -9.58 46.04
CA LEU A 4 -52.10 -9.07 45.77
C LEU A 4 -52.02 -8.64 44.32
N ILE A 5 -51.75 -7.36 44.11
CA ILE A 5 -51.44 -6.80 42.79
C ILE A 5 -49.91 -6.95 42.62
N PHE A 6 -49.49 -7.80 41.70
CA PHE A 6 -48.11 -7.87 41.22
C PHE A 6 -47.85 -6.73 40.26
N GLY A 7 -47.11 -5.74 40.72
CA GLY A 7 -46.59 -4.67 39.84
C GLY A 7 -45.44 -5.18 39.00
N LEU A 8 -45.63 -5.19 37.69
CA LEU A 8 -44.60 -5.50 36.70
C LEU A 8 -43.72 -4.27 36.54
N ILE A 9 -42.50 -4.31 37.11
CA ILE A 9 -41.49 -3.30 36.87
C ILE A 9 -40.86 -3.60 35.52
N LEU A 10 -41.24 -2.83 34.48
CA LEU A 10 -40.47 -2.78 33.21
C LEU A 10 -39.17 -2.03 33.49
N GLY A 11 -38.10 -2.81 33.65
CA GLY A 11 -36.77 -2.29 33.62
C GLY A 11 -36.42 -1.82 32.18
N VAL A 12 -36.38 -0.52 32.01
CA VAL A 12 -35.80 0.07 30.79
C VAL A 12 -34.31 -0.18 30.86
N LEU A 13 -33.81 -1.18 30.12
CA LEU A 13 -32.39 -1.29 29.82
C LEU A 13 -32.02 -0.09 28.95
N SER A 14 -31.47 0.94 29.54
CA SER A 14 -30.70 1.95 28.82
C SER A 14 -29.47 1.27 28.24
N ILE A 15 -29.54 0.88 26.98
CA ILE A 15 -28.35 0.54 26.19
C ILE A 15 -27.57 1.86 26.06
N SER A 16 -26.62 2.07 26.97
CA SER A 16 -25.58 3.05 26.73
C SER A 16 -24.85 2.57 25.47
N SER A 17 -25.11 3.21 24.36
CA SER A 17 -24.26 3.12 23.19
C SER A 17 -22.90 3.68 23.60
N GLY A 18 -22.05 2.82 24.18
CA GLY A 18 -20.65 3.10 24.30
C GLY A 18 -20.16 3.41 22.89
N LEU A 19 -19.68 4.64 22.70
CA LEU A 19 -18.92 4.98 21.51
C LEU A 19 -17.78 3.96 21.44
N VAL A 20 -17.95 2.94 20.61
CA VAL A 20 -16.84 2.09 20.19
C VAL A 20 -15.95 3.07 19.40
N TYR A 21 -14.89 3.53 20.05
CA TYR A 21 -13.81 4.19 19.33
C TYR A 21 -13.33 3.16 18.30
N ALA A 22 -13.60 3.44 17.04
CA ALA A 22 -13.06 2.64 15.96
C ALA A 22 -11.54 2.66 16.11
N ASP A 23 -10.94 1.50 16.35
CA ASP A 23 -9.50 1.34 16.27
C ASP A 23 -9.04 1.86 14.90
N SER A 24 -7.84 2.44 14.86
CA SER A 24 -7.23 2.95 13.62
C SER A 24 -7.43 1.98 12.48
N VAL A 25 -8.24 2.38 11.52
CA VAL A 25 -8.69 1.49 10.43
C VAL A 25 -7.54 1.22 9.46
N TYR A 26 -6.62 2.18 9.30
CA TYR A 26 -5.52 2.09 8.35
C TYR A 26 -4.18 2.31 9.03
N SER A 27 -3.21 1.47 8.72
CA SER A 27 -1.85 1.59 9.25
C SER A 27 -0.83 1.55 8.13
N ILE A 28 -0.01 2.59 8.05
CA ILE A 28 1.09 2.75 7.11
C ILE A 28 2.39 2.78 7.90
N LYS A 29 3.37 1.95 7.56
CA LYS A 29 4.64 1.85 8.29
C LYS A 29 5.80 1.44 7.40
N GLY A 30 6.99 1.82 7.78
CA GLY A 30 8.21 1.38 7.10
C GLY A 30 9.47 2.01 7.65
N THR A 31 10.54 1.79 6.92
CA THR A 31 11.89 2.22 7.28
C THR A 31 12.49 3.12 6.20
N GLY A 32 13.51 3.84 6.59
CA GLY A 32 14.22 4.75 5.71
C GLY A 32 15.49 5.28 6.35
N ALA A 33 16.00 6.36 5.77
CA ALA A 33 17.15 7.08 6.25
C ALA A 33 16.77 8.48 6.70
N ALA A 34 17.48 8.99 7.70
CA ALA A 34 17.43 10.37 8.15
C ALA A 34 18.82 10.99 8.04
N ILE A 35 18.89 12.23 7.61
CA ILE A 35 20.11 13.03 7.57
C ILE A 35 19.88 14.27 8.43
N THR A 36 20.81 14.58 9.32
CA THR A 36 20.80 15.87 10.04
C THR A 36 21.20 16.99 9.09
N ASP A 37 20.38 18.03 9.03
CA ASP A 37 20.65 19.25 8.24
C ASP A 37 21.53 20.21 9.08
N THR A 38 22.85 19.95 9.04
CA THR A 38 23.88 20.69 9.77
C THR A 38 25.14 20.80 8.90
N ASP A 39 26.10 21.61 9.31
CA ASP A 39 27.40 21.75 8.63
C ASP A 39 28.19 20.43 8.55
N ASN A 40 27.87 19.48 9.45
CA ASN A 40 28.43 18.14 9.45
C ASN A 40 27.28 17.11 9.46
N PRO A 41 26.69 16.80 8.30
CA PRO A 41 25.53 15.93 8.22
C PRO A 41 25.85 14.50 8.62
N ALA A 42 25.04 13.92 9.50
CA ALA A 42 25.12 12.54 9.94
C ALA A 42 23.98 11.72 9.36
N LEU A 43 24.31 10.57 8.76
CA LEU A 43 23.33 9.61 8.27
C LEU A 43 22.88 8.70 9.42
N SER A 44 21.59 8.52 9.55
CA SER A 44 20.93 7.72 10.59
C SER A 44 19.89 6.80 9.96
N THR A 45 19.61 5.68 10.62
CA THR A 45 18.43 4.87 10.26
C THR A 45 17.18 5.48 10.87
N SER A 46 16.07 5.36 10.16
CA SER A 46 14.80 5.89 10.63
C SER A 46 13.65 4.94 10.34
N SER A 47 12.61 5.01 11.16
CA SER A 47 11.33 4.35 10.89
C SER A 47 10.17 5.29 11.14
N MET A 48 9.09 5.12 10.38
CA MET A 48 7.89 5.91 10.47
C MET A 48 6.67 4.99 10.54
N ARG A 49 5.71 5.37 11.38
CA ARG A 49 4.39 4.76 11.43
C ARG A 49 3.33 5.85 11.50
N ILE A 50 2.29 5.69 10.71
CA ILE A 50 1.11 6.54 10.70
C ILE A 50 -0.10 5.63 10.80
N SER A 51 -1.02 5.94 11.70
CA SER A 51 -2.33 5.31 11.81
C SER A 51 -3.39 6.33 11.48
N LEU A 52 -4.32 5.98 10.59
CA LEU A 52 -5.37 6.87 10.11
C LEU A 52 -6.74 6.34 10.55
N LEU A 53 -7.65 7.22 10.85
CA LEU A 53 -9.08 6.91 11.03
C LEU A 53 -9.78 6.84 9.67
N ASP A 54 -9.42 7.76 8.77
CA ASP A 54 -9.95 7.88 7.42
C ASP A 54 -8.93 8.60 6.50
N SER A 55 -9.37 9.01 5.31
CA SER A 55 -8.53 9.71 4.33
C SER A 55 -8.16 11.16 4.70
N SER A 56 -8.69 11.69 5.79
CA SER A 56 -8.47 13.08 6.22
C SER A 56 -7.95 13.21 7.65
N THR A 57 -7.95 12.12 8.41
CA THR A 57 -7.73 12.17 9.85
C THR A 57 -6.65 11.19 10.29
N ILE A 58 -5.57 11.72 10.87
CA ILE A 58 -4.57 10.93 11.58
C ILE A 58 -5.14 10.57 12.97
N ASP A 59 -5.06 9.30 13.36
CA ASP A 59 -5.27 8.86 14.74
C ASP A 59 -4.00 9.15 15.56
N LYS A 60 -2.90 8.54 15.16
CA LYS A 60 -1.61 8.67 15.82
C LYS A 60 -0.46 8.32 14.89
N GLY A 61 0.75 8.72 15.27
CA GLY A 61 1.94 8.31 14.55
C GLY A 61 3.20 8.44 15.40
N SER A 62 4.29 7.95 14.81
CA SER A 62 5.62 8.05 15.42
C SER A 62 6.71 8.07 14.36
N ILE A 63 7.77 8.80 14.65
CA ILE A 63 9.03 8.77 13.91
C ILE A 63 10.13 8.41 14.90
N LEU A 64 10.99 7.49 14.48
CA LEU A 64 12.15 7.05 15.24
C LEU A 64 13.38 7.29 14.38
N VAL A 65 14.37 8.00 14.93
CA VAL A 65 15.68 8.23 14.30
C VAL A 65 16.74 7.65 15.22
N ASN A 66 17.53 6.71 14.72
CA ASN A 66 18.62 6.09 15.46
C ASN A 66 19.96 6.49 14.81
N GLY A 67 20.60 7.46 15.39
CA GLY A 67 21.85 8.04 14.93
C GLY A 67 22.97 7.90 15.95
N ASN A 68 24.14 8.45 15.62
CA ASN A 68 25.32 8.43 16.49
C ASN A 68 25.09 9.14 17.84
N ASP A 69 24.19 10.15 17.85
CA ASP A 69 23.81 10.91 19.06
C ASP A 69 22.76 10.19 19.93
N GLY A 70 22.41 8.95 19.54
CA GLY A 70 21.42 8.12 20.22
C GLY A 70 20.05 8.08 19.50
N LEU A 71 19.05 7.64 20.26
CA LEU A 71 17.71 7.39 19.75
C LEU A 71 16.80 8.60 20.01
N THR A 72 16.27 9.20 18.94
CA THR A 72 15.20 10.21 19.02
C THR A 72 13.89 9.54 18.63
N VAL A 73 12.90 9.61 19.51
CA VAL A 73 11.53 9.08 19.24
C VAL A 73 10.54 10.21 19.48
N VAL A 74 9.81 10.57 18.44
CA VAL A 74 8.69 11.51 18.54
C VAL A 74 7.37 10.78 18.28
N ARG A 75 6.32 11.22 18.95
CA ARG A 75 4.95 10.72 18.79
C ARG A 75 4.02 11.89 18.55
N PHE A 76 2.96 11.62 17.81
CA PHE A 76 1.92 12.60 17.51
C PHE A 76 0.54 11.94 17.52
N THR A 77 -0.48 12.75 17.79
CA THR A 77 -1.90 12.44 17.69
C THR A 77 -2.55 13.44 16.75
N GLY A 78 -3.69 13.10 16.17
CA GLY A 78 -4.30 13.85 15.08
C GLY A 78 -4.82 15.25 15.42
N ASP A 79 -5.01 15.57 16.70
CA ASP A 79 -5.74 16.78 17.16
C ASP A 79 -5.18 18.13 16.65
N GLN A 80 -3.91 18.17 16.27
CA GLN A 80 -3.23 19.38 15.78
C GLN A 80 -2.58 19.19 14.41
N TRP A 81 -2.97 18.13 13.70
CA TRP A 81 -2.39 17.81 12.42
C TRP A 81 -3.30 18.23 11.28
N LYS A 82 -2.70 18.83 10.25
CA LYS A 82 -3.34 18.95 8.96
C LYS A 82 -2.93 17.75 8.12
N PHE A 83 -3.89 16.99 7.67
CA PHE A 83 -3.66 15.81 6.86
C PHE A 83 -4.61 15.77 5.69
N SER A 84 -4.12 15.34 4.55
CA SER A 84 -4.91 15.12 3.36
C SER A 84 -4.40 13.91 2.60
N TYR A 85 -5.31 13.10 2.10
CA TYR A 85 -5.02 11.94 1.27
C TYR A 85 -5.82 12.05 -0.02
N ALA A 86 -5.15 12.07 -1.16
CA ALA A 86 -5.76 12.26 -2.47
C ALA A 86 -6.16 10.93 -3.13
N LYS A 87 -7.03 11.00 -4.14
CA LYS A 87 -7.50 9.82 -4.88
C LYS A 87 -6.41 9.05 -5.61
N ASP A 88 -5.33 9.71 -6.00
CA ASP A 88 -4.17 9.08 -6.62
C ASP A 88 -3.26 8.34 -5.61
N GLY A 89 -3.61 8.43 -4.32
CA GLY A 89 -2.88 7.85 -3.22
C GLY A 89 -1.71 8.70 -2.73
N SER A 90 -1.52 9.91 -3.24
CA SER A 90 -0.62 10.87 -2.62
C SER A 90 -1.21 11.40 -1.31
N PHE A 91 -0.35 11.74 -0.36
CA PHE A 91 -0.78 12.33 0.90
C PHE A 91 0.21 13.35 1.42
N HIS A 92 -0.31 14.29 2.17
CA HIS A 92 0.44 15.31 2.89
C HIS A 92 0.02 15.36 4.35
N GLY A 93 0.98 15.55 5.25
CA GLY A 93 0.72 15.75 6.66
C GLY A 93 1.68 16.73 7.29
N GLU A 94 1.18 17.67 8.10
CA GLU A 94 1.99 18.59 8.88
C GLU A 94 1.41 18.79 10.28
N GLY A 95 2.26 18.89 11.29
CA GLY A 95 1.84 19.13 12.67
C GLY A 95 2.95 18.92 13.69
N PRO A 96 2.62 19.13 14.97
CA PRO A 96 3.55 18.94 16.07
C PRO A 96 3.70 17.47 16.43
N ALA A 97 4.91 17.09 16.84
CA ALA A 97 5.22 15.80 17.45
C ALA A 97 6.05 16.02 18.73
N LYS A 98 5.94 15.13 19.70
CA LYS A 98 6.60 15.29 21.00
C LYS A 98 7.46 14.09 21.35
N THR A 99 8.61 14.34 21.97
CA THR A 99 9.42 13.31 22.62
C THR A 99 8.79 12.89 23.95
N VAL A 100 9.31 11.81 24.54
CA VAL A 100 8.93 11.40 25.91
C VAL A 100 9.28 12.47 26.95
N LYS A 101 10.28 13.32 26.67
CA LYS A 101 10.67 14.46 27.52
C LYS A 101 9.87 15.73 27.26
N HIS A 102 8.84 15.64 26.40
CA HIS A 102 7.97 16.74 25.99
C HIS A 102 8.62 17.81 25.09
N ASP A 103 9.82 17.57 24.55
CA ASP A 103 10.37 18.42 23.49
C ASP A 103 9.46 18.36 22.28
N THR A 104 9.19 19.50 21.67
CA THR A 104 8.25 19.60 20.55
C THR A 104 9.04 19.77 19.26
N PHE A 105 8.74 18.92 18.27
CA PHE A 105 9.21 19.00 16.91
C PHE A 105 8.06 19.43 15.99
N SER A 106 8.36 20.26 15.01
CA SER A 106 7.51 20.44 13.85
C SER A 106 7.83 19.34 12.83
N VAL A 107 6.81 18.64 12.35
CA VAL A 107 6.95 17.55 11.39
C VAL A 107 6.10 17.85 10.18
N SER A 108 6.66 17.60 8.99
CA SER A 108 5.93 17.60 7.72
C SER A 108 6.36 16.40 6.89
N PHE A 109 5.42 15.80 6.15
CA PHE A 109 5.72 14.70 5.25
C PHE A 109 4.81 14.69 4.03
N ASP A 110 5.38 14.24 2.92
CA ASP A 110 4.70 14.04 1.64
C ASP A 110 4.90 12.60 1.18
N GLY A 111 3.80 11.92 0.88
CA GLY A 111 3.78 10.57 0.36
C GLY A 111 3.31 10.51 -1.07
N THR A 112 4.02 9.74 -1.90
CA THR A 112 3.62 9.41 -3.26
C THR A 112 3.45 7.90 -3.37
N ARG A 113 2.25 7.45 -3.76
CA ARG A 113 1.99 6.03 -3.94
C ARG A 113 2.77 5.50 -5.13
N LEU A 114 3.59 4.48 -4.88
CA LEU A 114 4.36 3.78 -5.91
C LEU A 114 3.60 2.59 -6.47
N PHE A 115 2.82 1.94 -5.61
CA PHE A 115 2.17 0.68 -5.92
C PHE A 115 0.93 0.50 -5.05
N ALA A 116 -0.13 -0.11 -5.61
CA ALA A 116 -1.34 -0.48 -4.89
C ALA A 116 -1.80 -1.88 -5.30
N THR A 117 -2.28 -2.65 -4.31
CA THR A 117 -2.96 -3.93 -4.50
C THR A 117 -4.34 -3.87 -3.85
N GLY A 118 -5.17 -4.89 -4.02
CA GLY A 118 -6.44 -5.01 -3.28
C GLY A 118 -6.29 -5.08 -1.76
N THR A 119 -5.08 -5.42 -1.26
CA THR A 119 -4.81 -5.62 0.18
C THR A 119 -3.92 -4.56 0.82
N GLY A 120 -3.29 -3.70 0.03
CA GLY A 120 -2.41 -2.65 0.55
C GLY A 120 -1.69 -1.88 -0.52
N SER A 121 -0.93 -0.89 -0.08
CA SER A 121 -0.16 -0.01 -0.96
C SER A 121 1.25 0.22 -0.43
N MET A 122 2.11 0.72 -1.30
CA MET A 122 3.47 1.15 -0.99
C MET A 122 3.64 2.62 -1.40
N TRP A 123 4.30 3.37 -0.53
CA TRP A 123 4.59 4.80 -0.75
C TRP A 123 6.06 5.10 -0.59
N LYS A 124 6.56 6.00 -1.44
CA LYS A 124 7.75 6.79 -1.15
C LYS A 124 7.31 8.00 -0.33
N VAL A 125 7.95 8.23 0.82
CA VAL A 125 7.63 9.36 1.69
C VAL A 125 8.89 10.17 1.94
N SER A 126 8.80 11.48 1.72
CA SER A 126 9.80 12.46 2.13
C SER A 126 9.25 13.18 3.36
N ALA A 127 10.08 13.37 4.38
CA ALA A 127 9.68 14.02 5.61
C ALA A 127 10.76 14.94 6.15
N THR A 128 10.34 15.96 6.88
CA THR A 128 11.19 16.81 7.70
C THR A 128 10.71 16.80 9.13
N MET A 129 11.64 16.85 10.07
CA MET A 129 11.36 16.95 11.49
C MET A 129 12.38 17.91 12.11
N GLN A 130 11.89 18.97 12.75
CA GLN A 130 12.76 20.00 13.29
C GLN A 130 12.27 20.56 14.63
N ASP A 131 13.22 20.92 15.47
CA ASP A 131 13.05 21.80 16.63
C ASP A 131 13.95 23.03 16.50
N ASN A 132 14.18 23.75 17.59
CA ASN A 132 15.06 24.93 17.58
C ASN A 132 16.56 24.60 17.43
N ALA A 133 16.97 23.36 17.63
CA ALA A 133 18.36 22.92 17.68
C ALA A 133 18.74 21.95 16.55
N LYS A 134 17.79 21.15 16.09
CA LYS A 134 18.05 20.07 15.11
C LYS A 134 16.99 20.04 14.03
N LYS A 135 17.43 19.76 12.80
CA LYS A 135 16.56 19.45 11.68
C LYS A 135 17.00 18.14 11.03
N PHE A 136 16.02 17.27 10.78
CA PHE A 136 16.21 16.00 10.08
C PHE A 136 15.46 16.05 8.75
N VAL A 137 16.13 15.60 7.70
CA VAL A 137 15.51 15.31 6.39
C VAL A 137 15.49 13.80 6.23
N MET A 138 14.33 13.25 5.93
CA MET A 138 14.11 11.82 5.96
C MET A 138 13.43 11.33 4.67
N ASN A 139 13.78 10.12 4.25
CA ASN A 139 13.12 9.43 3.15
C ASN A 139 12.79 8.01 3.56
N TYR A 140 11.57 7.56 3.25
CA TYR A 140 11.02 6.26 3.63
C TYR A 140 10.44 5.51 2.45
N LEU A 141 10.42 4.19 2.57
CA LEU A 141 9.48 3.33 1.89
C LEU A 141 8.49 2.80 2.93
N LEU A 142 7.22 3.20 2.81
CA LEU A 142 6.16 2.78 3.70
C LEU A 142 5.23 1.80 2.98
N ILE A 143 4.71 0.83 3.72
CA ILE A 143 3.70 -0.13 3.27
C ILE A 143 2.53 -0.13 4.25
N GLY A 144 1.34 -0.43 3.78
CA GLY A 144 0.18 -0.52 4.67
C GLY A 144 -1.16 -0.53 3.97
N SER A 145 -2.21 -0.39 4.77
CA SER A 145 -3.58 -0.29 4.29
C SER A 145 -3.84 1.08 3.69
N ASP A 146 -4.49 1.11 2.56
CA ASP A 146 -4.82 2.32 1.82
C ASP A 146 -6.22 2.82 2.24
N PRO A 147 -6.37 4.06 2.78
CA PRO A 147 -7.68 4.59 3.18
C PRO A 147 -8.59 4.91 1.99
N ILE A 148 -8.03 5.09 0.83
CA ILE A 148 -8.74 5.15 -0.45
C ILE A 148 -8.10 4.06 -1.31
N PRO A 149 -8.48 2.79 -1.12
CA PRO A 149 -8.03 1.76 -2.03
C PRO A 149 -8.50 2.22 -3.40
N THR A 150 -7.56 2.63 -4.23
CA THR A 150 -7.87 2.79 -5.62
C THR A 150 -8.10 1.38 -6.12
N ILE A 151 -9.35 0.95 -6.04
CA ILE A 151 -9.84 0.16 -7.12
C ILE A 151 -9.66 1.12 -8.29
N ASN A 152 -8.50 1.09 -8.94
CA ASN A 152 -8.40 1.58 -10.29
C ASN A 152 -9.39 0.72 -11.04
N ILE A 153 -10.62 1.21 -11.14
CA ILE A 153 -11.54 0.85 -12.20
C ILE A 153 -10.96 1.54 -13.46
N SER A 154 -9.68 1.41 -13.65
CA SER A 154 -9.11 1.43 -14.96
C SER A 154 -9.59 0.13 -15.56
N ASN A 155 -10.56 0.20 -16.44
CA ASN A 155 -10.94 -0.95 -17.27
C ASN A 155 -9.73 -1.46 -18.11
N ASN A 156 -8.54 -0.95 -17.82
CA ASN A 156 -7.26 -1.28 -18.43
C ASN A 156 -6.19 -1.44 -17.36
N ALA A 157 -5.58 -2.59 -17.30
CA ALA A 157 -4.44 -2.90 -16.46
C ALA A 157 -3.26 -3.40 -17.31
N LYS A 158 -2.05 -3.28 -16.80
CA LYS A 158 -0.86 -3.62 -17.56
C LYS A 158 0.04 -4.59 -16.81
N ILE A 159 0.56 -5.57 -17.52
CA ILE A 159 1.61 -6.48 -17.07
C ILE A 159 2.81 -6.30 -18.00
N LEU A 160 3.98 -6.13 -17.43
CA LEU A 160 5.23 -6.01 -18.15
C LEU A 160 5.93 -7.36 -18.20
N ILE A 161 6.56 -7.67 -19.31
CA ILE A 161 7.56 -8.72 -19.46
C ILE A 161 8.91 -8.00 -19.46
N PRO A 162 9.61 -7.89 -18.30
CA PRO A 162 10.80 -7.08 -18.19
C PRO A 162 11.99 -7.71 -18.94
N ASN A 163 12.99 -6.89 -19.24
CA ASN A 163 14.22 -7.35 -19.86
C ASN A 163 14.94 -8.42 -19.02
N GLY A 164 15.46 -9.44 -19.67
CA GLY A 164 16.07 -10.62 -19.06
C GLY A 164 15.06 -11.67 -18.58
N ASN A 165 13.79 -11.53 -18.92
CA ASN A 165 12.74 -12.47 -18.54
C ASN A 165 12.96 -13.88 -19.17
N SER A 166 13.66 -13.97 -20.28
CA SER A 166 14.04 -15.22 -20.93
C SER A 166 15.07 -16.06 -20.16
N GLN A 167 15.86 -15.45 -19.25
CA GLN A 167 16.95 -16.12 -18.55
C GLN A 167 16.45 -16.84 -17.30
N LEU A 168 16.66 -18.17 -17.22
CA LEU A 168 16.22 -18.99 -16.09
C LEU A 168 16.79 -18.52 -14.74
N ALA A 169 18.03 -18.07 -14.71
CA ALA A 169 18.71 -17.59 -13.50
C ALA A 169 18.25 -16.20 -13.06
N ASN A 170 17.51 -15.48 -13.90
CA ASN A 170 17.00 -14.16 -13.55
C ASN A 170 15.69 -14.29 -12.76
N THR A 171 15.57 -13.55 -11.67
CA THR A 171 14.35 -13.43 -10.85
C THR A 171 13.28 -12.55 -11.49
N GLY A 172 13.51 -12.02 -12.70
CA GLY A 172 12.58 -11.20 -13.47
C GLY A 172 11.36 -11.98 -13.92
N PHE A 173 10.31 -11.97 -13.12
CA PHE A 173 9.00 -12.51 -13.46
C PHE A 173 8.20 -11.50 -14.29
N PHE A 174 7.00 -11.90 -14.75
CA PHE A 174 6.00 -10.93 -15.18
C PHE A 174 5.76 -9.89 -14.07
N PHE A 175 5.59 -8.64 -14.44
CA PHE A 175 5.43 -7.58 -13.44
C PHE A 175 4.11 -6.81 -13.64
N PRO A 176 3.19 -6.87 -12.66
CA PRO A 176 3.23 -7.69 -11.44
C PRO A 176 3.07 -9.18 -11.75
N LEU A 177 3.62 -10.06 -10.89
CA LEU A 177 3.49 -11.51 -10.98
C LEU A 177 2.02 -11.93 -10.79
N ASN A 178 1.36 -11.35 -9.81
CA ASN A 178 -0.05 -11.50 -9.50
C ASN A 178 -0.72 -10.14 -9.70
N LEU A 179 -1.66 -10.07 -10.62
CA LEU A 179 -2.46 -8.89 -10.88
C LEU A 179 -3.89 -9.12 -10.38
N GLU A 180 -4.39 -8.24 -9.52
CA GLU A 180 -5.78 -8.26 -9.06
C GLU A 180 -6.54 -7.10 -9.69
N VAL A 181 -7.64 -7.39 -10.36
CA VAL A 181 -8.49 -6.39 -11.04
C VAL A 181 -9.96 -6.79 -10.98
N VAL A 182 -10.85 -5.83 -11.23
CA VAL A 182 -12.29 -6.06 -11.24
C VAL A 182 -12.77 -6.65 -12.56
N ARG A 183 -13.92 -7.29 -12.53
CA ARG A 183 -14.61 -7.81 -13.73
C ARG A 183 -14.78 -6.73 -14.81
N GLY A 184 -14.54 -7.09 -16.05
CA GLY A 184 -14.63 -6.19 -17.22
C GLY A 184 -13.32 -5.47 -17.52
N THR A 185 -12.26 -5.66 -16.72
CA THR A 185 -10.95 -5.08 -16.98
C THR A 185 -10.29 -5.74 -18.19
N THR A 186 -9.71 -4.92 -19.07
CA THR A 186 -8.78 -5.36 -20.13
C THR A 186 -7.36 -5.34 -19.57
N VAL A 187 -6.71 -6.49 -19.50
CA VAL A 187 -5.30 -6.62 -19.14
C VAL A 187 -4.45 -6.62 -20.40
N THR A 188 -3.41 -5.77 -20.42
CA THR A 188 -2.47 -5.66 -21.54
C THR A 188 -1.08 -6.10 -21.07
N TRP A 189 -0.54 -7.14 -21.68
CA TRP A 189 0.87 -7.53 -21.53
C TRP A 189 1.71 -6.77 -22.55
N GLN A 190 2.86 -6.26 -22.10
CA GLN A 190 3.84 -5.62 -22.99
C GLN A 190 5.19 -6.30 -22.86
N ASN A 191 5.75 -6.76 -23.96
CA ASN A 191 7.10 -7.29 -23.99
C ASN A 191 8.12 -6.15 -24.00
N GLN A 192 8.93 -6.06 -22.94
CA GLN A 192 10.08 -5.15 -22.81
C GLN A 192 11.41 -5.90 -22.86
N ASP A 193 11.36 -7.23 -22.95
CA ASP A 193 12.57 -8.07 -23.15
C ASP A 193 13.07 -7.91 -24.61
N ASP A 194 14.35 -8.09 -24.82
CA ASP A 194 14.98 -8.16 -26.15
C ASP A 194 14.72 -9.51 -26.85
N ILE A 195 14.13 -10.46 -26.13
CA ILE A 195 13.71 -11.79 -26.62
C ILE A 195 12.20 -11.85 -26.78
N GLN A 196 11.73 -12.71 -27.70
CA GLN A 196 10.31 -12.97 -27.90
C GLN A 196 9.70 -13.74 -26.73
N HIS A 197 8.43 -13.46 -26.44
CA HIS A 197 7.63 -14.15 -25.43
C HIS A 197 6.24 -14.52 -25.97
N THR A 198 5.52 -15.36 -25.24
CA THR A 198 4.10 -15.64 -25.48
C THR A 198 3.33 -15.49 -24.17
N ILE A 199 2.04 -15.24 -24.27
CA ILE A 199 1.10 -15.29 -23.16
C ILE A 199 0.05 -16.34 -23.49
N GLN A 200 0.15 -17.50 -22.85
CA GLN A 200 -0.75 -18.64 -23.05
C GLN A 200 -1.49 -18.96 -21.75
N SER A 201 -2.81 -19.03 -21.81
CA SER A 201 -3.64 -19.45 -20.69
C SER A 201 -3.47 -20.94 -20.35
N GLN A 202 -3.43 -21.25 -19.05
CA GLN A 202 -3.38 -22.61 -18.52
C GLN A 202 -4.35 -22.77 -17.34
N ASP A 203 -4.68 -24.00 -16.98
CA ASP A 203 -5.42 -24.30 -15.75
C ASP A 203 -4.48 -24.28 -14.51
N GLU A 204 -5.03 -24.53 -13.35
CA GLU A 204 -4.27 -24.58 -12.07
C GLU A 204 -3.23 -25.72 -12.02
N ASN A 205 -3.39 -26.75 -12.86
CA ASN A 205 -2.48 -27.89 -12.97
C ASN A 205 -1.42 -27.71 -14.06
N GLY A 206 -1.43 -26.56 -14.75
CA GLY A 206 -0.48 -26.25 -15.83
C GLY A 206 -0.86 -26.78 -17.21
N HIS A 207 -2.07 -27.32 -17.40
CA HIS A 207 -2.52 -27.74 -18.72
C HIS A 207 -2.98 -26.52 -19.54
N ILE A 208 -2.59 -26.50 -20.81
CA ILE A 208 -2.99 -25.43 -21.73
C ILE A 208 -4.51 -25.46 -21.93
N ILE A 209 -5.13 -24.29 -21.80
CA ILE A 209 -6.53 -24.06 -22.11
C ILE A 209 -6.67 -22.99 -23.19
N SER A 210 -7.76 -23.10 -24.00
CA SER A 210 -7.99 -22.22 -25.15
C SER A 210 -8.73 -20.93 -24.76
N LEU A 211 -8.36 -20.29 -23.62
CA LEU A 211 -9.00 -19.06 -23.19
C LEU A 211 -8.39 -17.85 -23.89
N PHE A 212 -7.06 -17.75 -23.89
CA PHE A 212 -6.30 -16.73 -24.63
C PHE A 212 -4.90 -17.23 -25.00
N ASN A 213 -4.39 -16.70 -26.12
CA ASN A 213 -3.03 -16.91 -26.61
C ASN A 213 -2.60 -15.68 -27.40
N SER A 214 -1.44 -15.12 -27.08
CA SER A 214 -0.92 -13.93 -27.75
C SER A 214 -0.23 -14.23 -29.09
N GLY A 215 0.15 -15.48 -29.34
CA GLY A 215 1.23 -15.75 -30.31
C GLY A 215 2.56 -15.18 -29.83
N LEU A 216 3.53 -15.05 -30.71
CA LEU A 216 4.85 -14.49 -30.43
C LEU A 216 4.78 -12.95 -30.32
N LEU A 217 5.22 -12.43 -29.21
CA LEU A 217 5.38 -11.00 -28.94
C LEU A 217 6.86 -10.62 -29.07
N LYS A 218 7.21 -9.80 -30.03
CA LYS A 218 8.55 -9.16 -30.16
C LYS A 218 8.70 -8.06 -29.12
N THR A 219 9.93 -7.55 -28.96
CA THR A 219 10.21 -6.38 -28.13
C THR A 219 9.30 -5.21 -28.52
N GLY A 220 8.61 -4.64 -27.52
CA GLY A 220 7.65 -3.55 -27.68
C GLY A 220 6.22 -4.00 -28.01
N ASP A 221 6.02 -5.23 -28.50
CA ASP A 221 4.68 -5.74 -28.82
C ASP A 221 3.80 -5.85 -27.57
N THR A 222 2.49 -5.76 -27.78
CA THR A 222 1.48 -5.89 -26.74
C THR A 222 0.43 -6.92 -27.11
N PHE A 223 -0.13 -7.57 -26.10
CA PHE A 223 -1.31 -8.43 -26.18
C PHE A 223 -2.33 -7.99 -25.15
N SER A 224 -3.60 -7.97 -25.47
CA SER A 224 -4.66 -7.58 -24.54
C SER A 224 -5.77 -8.62 -24.51
N TYR A 225 -6.28 -8.87 -23.29
CA TYR A 225 -7.44 -9.73 -23.08
C TYR A 225 -8.37 -9.11 -22.03
N LYS A 226 -9.69 -9.13 -22.32
CA LYS A 226 -10.74 -8.62 -21.43
C LYS A 226 -11.28 -9.75 -20.56
N PHE A 227 -11.28 -9.55 -19.26
CA PHE A 227 -11.77 -10.53 -18.29
C PHE A 227 -13.20 -10.20 -17.85
N ASP A 228 -14.18 -10.91 -18.39
CA ASP A 228 -15.61 -10.64 -18.11
C ASP A 228 -16.20 -11.53 -17.00
N LYS A 229 -15.44 -12.45 -16.42
CA LYS A 229 -15.89 -13.36 -15.36
C LYS A 229 -14.94 -13.32 -14.16
N PRO A 230 -15.45 -13.31 -12.91
CA PRO A 230 -14.63 -13.49 -11.72
C PRO A 230 -13.90 -14.84 -11.74
N GLY A 231 -12.71 -14.88 -11.16
CA GLY A 231 -11.91 -16.11 -11.09
C GLY A 231 -10.41 -15.85 -11.03
N VAL A 232 -9.65 -16.92 -10.90
CA VAL A 232 -8.19 -16.93 -10.93
C VAL A 232 -7.74 -17.50 -12.27
N TYR A 233 -6.95 -16.74 -13.00
CA TYR A 233 -6.51 -17.06 -14.36
C TYR A 233 -4.99 -17.22 -14.38
N HIS A 234 -4.54 -18.45 -14.61
CA HIS A 234 -3.13 -18.77 -14.74
C HIS A 234 -2.69 -18.64 -16.20
N TYR A 235 -1.47 -18.16 -16.41
CA TYR A 235 -0.87 -18.07 -17.72
C TYR A 235 0.65 -18.27 -17.63
N PHE A 236 1.27 -18.58 -18.78
CA PHE A 236 2.71 -18.80 -18.88
C PHE A 236 3.23 -18.42 -20.27
N CYS A 237 4.56 -18.41 -20.42
CA CYS A 237 5.22 -18.27 -21.70
C CYS A 237 5.56 -19.65 -22.27
N THR A 238 5.05 -20.01 -23.46
CA THR A 238 5.26 -21.36 -24.05
C THR A 238 6.71 -21.65 -24.42
N ILE A 239 7.49 -20.62 -24.73
CA ILE A 239 8.92 -20.75 -25.06
C ILE A 239 9.84 -20.56 -23.85
N HIS A 240 9.30 -20.10 -22.70
CA HIS A 240 9.97 -20.00 -21.41
C HIS A 240 9.04 -20.54 -20.31
N PRO A 241 8.78 -21.86 -20.25
CA PRO A 241 7.68 -22.41 -19.43
C PRO A 241 7.83 -22.23 -17.93
N TRP A 242 9.00 -21.82 -17.46
CA TRP A 242 9.23 -21.39 -16.07
C TRP A 242 8.68 -19.99 -15.76
N ARG A 243 8.24 -19.24 -16.78
CA ARG A 243 7.62 -17.93 -16.61
C ARG A 243 6.11 -18.08 -16.54
N ILE A 244 5.60 -18.04 -15.33
CA ILE A 244 4.17 -18.15 -15.02
C ILE A 244 3.68 -16.84 -14.40
N GLY A 245 2.40 -16.54 -14.52
CA GLY A 245 1.75 -15.40 -13.89
C GLY A 245 0.28 -15.68 -13.60
N ILE A 246 -0.33 -14.81 -12.80
CA ILE A 246 -1.71 -14.95 -12.34
C ILE A 246 -2.44 -13.62 -12.50
N VAL A 247 -3.69 -13.69 -12.98
CA VAL A 247 -4.64 -12.58 -12.95
C VAL A 247 -5.84 -13.02 -12.12
N THR A 248 -6.14 -12.28 -11.06
CA THR A 248 -7.32 -12.52 -10.21
C THR A 248 -8.37 -11.46 -10.51
N ILE A 249 -9.59 -11.90 -10.80
CA ILE A 249 -10.74 -11.05 -11.12
C ILE A 249 -11.76 -11.15 -9.99
N SER A 250 -12.08 -10.02 -9.37
CA SER A 250 -13.11 -9.88 -8.34
C SER A 250 -14.44 -9.34 -8.89
#